data_1034d90290ecb0ad28f81e7fce9bf0a1
#
_entry.id   1034d90290ecb0ad28f81e7fce9bf0a1
#
_cell.length_a   1.000
_cell.length_b   1.000
_cell.length_c   1.000
_cell.angle_alpha   90.00
_cell.angle_beta   90.00
_cell.angle_gamma   90.00
#
_symmetry.space_group_name_H-M   'P 1'
#
loop_
_entity.id
_entity.type
_entity.pdbx_description
1 polymer ?
#
loop_
_entity_poly.entity_id
_entity_poly.type
_entity_poly.pdbx_seq_one_letter_code
_entity_poly.pdbx_strand_id
1 'polypeptide(L)'
;MEHWDFQALEAFDRTALEELGKFLGEVDNQAYARAAELIVAAQKRGNRVHITGIGKPGHVSEYGASLLSSTGTPTYFLHGTEAVHGS
;
A
#
# COMPACT_ATOMS: atom_id res chain seq x y z
N MET A 1 -8.07 28.01 -27.44
CA MET A 1 -7.74 27.65 -26.05
C MET A 1 -8.84 26.78 -25.46
N GLU A 2 -8.46 25.72 -24.84
CA GLU A 2 -9.41 24.82 -24.19
C GLU A 2 -9.89 25.40 -22.87
N HIS A 3 -11.15 25.15 -22.59
CA HIS A 3 -11.73 25.52 -21.31
C HIS A 3 -11.71 24.35 -20.36
N TRP A 4 -11.15 24.56 -19.19
CA TRP A 4 -11.20 23.57 -18.13
C TRP A 4 -12.55 23.65 -17.42
N ASP A 5 -13.16 22.51 -17.22
CA ASP A 5 -14.41 22.43 -16.46
C ASP A 5 -14.07 22.35 -14.96
N PHE A 6 -14.02 23.50 -14.31
CA PHE A 6 -13.69 23.57 -12.89
C PHE A 6 -14.78 22.93 -12.02
N GLN A 7 -16.03 22.94 -12.47
CA GLN A 7 -17.10 22.28 -11.73
C GLN A 7 -16.90 20.76 -11.72
N ALA A 8 -16.48 20.17 -12.83
CA ALA A 8 -16.18 18.76 -12.91
C ALA A 8 -14.98 18.40 -12.03
N LEU A 9 -13.95 19.25 -12.00
CA LEU A 9 -12.79 19.06 -11.15
C LEU A 9 -13.17 19.11 -9.67
N GLU A 10 -13.98 20.08 -9.28
CA GLU A 10 -14.46 20.19 -7.89
C GLU A 10 -15.32 19.00 -7.50
N ALA A 11 -16.17 18.51 -8.41
CA ALA A 11 -17.00 17.34 -8.16
C ALA A 11 -16.12 16.08 -7.98
N PHE A 12 -15.08 15.94 -8.80
CA PHE A 12 -14.12 14.84 -8.66
C PHE A 12 -13.43 14.89 -7.31
N ASP A 13 -12.92 16.04 -6.92
CA ASP A 13 -12.21 16.21 -5.66
C ASP A 13 -13.12 15.87 -4.48
N ARG A 14 -14.37 16.32 -4.52
CA ARG A 14 -15.34 16.05 -3.47
C ARG A 14 -15.64 14.56 -3.37
N THR A 15 -15.85 13.90 -4.50
CA THR A 15 -16.11 12.47 -4.54
C THR A 15 -14.91 11.68 -4.01
N ALA A 16 -13.72 12.05 -4.43
CA ALA A 16 -12.50 11.41 -3.96
C ALA A 16 -12.35 11.54 -2.44
N LEU A 17 -12.62 12.72 -1.91
CA LEU A 17 -12.54 12.97 -0.46
C LEU A 17 -13.60 12.16 0.30
N GLU A 18 -14.82 12.11 -0.21
CA GLU A 18 -15.90 11.34 0.40
C GLU A 18 -15.60 9.84 0.42
N GLU A 19 -15.12 9.30 -0.70
CA GLU A 19 -14.80 7.89 -0.81
C GLU A 19 -13.61 7.51 0.07
N LEU A 20 -12.58 8.34 0.10
CA LEU A 20 -11.43 8.11 0.98
C LEU A 20 -11.86 8.17 2.45
N GLY A 21 -12.68 9.16 2.81
CA GLY A 21 -13.21 9.28 4.17
C GLY A 21 -14.02 8.06 4.58
N LYS A 22 -14.86 7.55 3.68
CA LYS A 22 -15.65 6.35 3.93
C LYS A 22 -14.74 5.14 4.14
N PHE A 23 -13.76 4.96 3.26
CA PHE A 23 -12.79 3.87 3.38
C PHE A 23 -12.06 3.91 4.72
N LEU A 24 -11.54 5.08 5.10
CA LEU A 24 -10.82 5.22 6.36
C LEU A 24 -11.72 4.98 7.57
N GLY A 25 -13.00 5.35 7.48
CA GLY A 25 -13.96 5.08 8.54
C GLY A 25 -14.33 3.60 8.71
N GLU A 26 -14.15 2.80 7.65
CA GLU A 26 -14.45 1.37 7.66
C GLU A 26 -13.22 0.50 7.94
N VAL A 27 -12.05 1.12 8.01
CA VAL A 27 -10.79 0.40 8.25
C VAL A 27 -10.79 -0.21 9.65
N ASP A 28 -10.40 -1.47 9.73
CA ASP A 28 -10.22 -2.16 11.00
C ASP A 28 -8.85 -1.87 11.56
N ASN A 29 -8.79 -0.95 12.51
CA ASN A 29 -7.54 -0.56 13.15
C ASN A 29 -6.89 -1.70 13.95
N GLN A 30 -7.68 -2.65 14.44
CA GLN A 30 -7.13 -3.82 15.12
C GLN A 30 -6.40 -4.72 14.14
N ALA A 31 -6.89 -4.85 12.91
CA ALA A 31 -6.22 -5.61 11.87
C ALA A 31 -4.89 -4.96 11.49
N TYR A 32 -4.84 -3.64 11.40
CA TYR A 32 -3.59 -2.91 11.16
C TYR A 32 -2.59 -3.11 12.29
N ALA A 33 -3.05 -3.01 13.52
CA ALA A 33 -2.19 -3.24 14.68
C ALA A 33 -1.64 -4.67 14.69
N ARG A 34 -2.47 -5.64 14.35
CA ARG A 34 -2.05 -7.03 14.24
C ARG A 34 -0.98 -7.24 13.18
N ALA A 35 -1.17 -6.63 12.01
CA ALA A 35 -0.19 -6.69 10.93
C ALA A 35 1.15 -6.09 11.37
N ALA A 36 1.11 -4.94 12.02
CA ALA A 36 2.31 -4.28 12.55
C ALA A 36 3.04 -5.16 13.56
N GLU A 37 2.30 -5.80 14.47
CA GLU A 37 2.89 -6.73 15.45
C GLU A 37 3.60 -7.90 14.77
N LEU A 38 3.00 -8.46 13.73
CA LEU A 38 3.60 -9.57 12.98
C LEU A 38 4.88 -9.14 12.29
N ILE A 39 4.89 -7.95 11.70
CA ILE A 39 6.08 -7.40 11.03
C ILE A 39 7.21 -7.18 12.04
N VAL A 40 6.90 -6.55 13.17
CA VAL A 40 7.88 -6.30 14.24
C VAL A 40 8.43 -7.62 14.79
N ALA A 41 7.58 -8.61 15.00
CA ALA A 41 7.99 -9.92 15.50
C ALA A 41 8.92 -10.62 14.52
N ALA A 42 8.61 -10.57 13.21
CA ALA A 42 9.45 -11.14 12.18
C ALA A 42 10.84 -10.47 12.17
N GLN A 43 10.85 -9.14 12.24
CA GLN A 43 12.09 -8.37 12.26
C GLN A 43 12.96 -8.70 13.47
N LYS A 44 12.36 -8.83 14.64
CA LYS A 44 13.09 -9.19 15.87
C LYS A 44 13.72 -10.57 15.81
N ARG A 45 13.12 -11.48 15.05
CA ARG A 45 13.66 -12.84 14.85
C ARG A 45 14.71 -12.90 13.75
N GLY A 46 15.03 -11.78 13.11
CA GLY A 46 15.92 -11.76 11.97
C GLY A 46 15.30 -12.31 10.69
N ASN A 47 13.99 -12.44 10.67
CA ASN A 47 13.25 -12.89 9.49
C ASN A 47 12.99 -11.74 8.55
N ARG A 48 12.62 -12.07 7.32
CA ARG A 48 12.38 -11.08 6.27
C ARG A 48 10.91 -10.74 6.16
N VAL A 49 10.66 -9.50 5.70
CA VAL A 49 9.33 -9.06 5.30
C VAL A 49 9.32 -8.94 3.79
N HIS A 50 8.37 -9.56 3.15
CA HIS A 50 8.18 -9.48 1.71
C HIS A 50 6.80 -8.91 1.40
N ILE A 51 6.74 -8.09 0.36
CA ILE A 51 5.50 -7.51 -0.11
C ILE A 51 5.38 -7.86 -1.58
N THR A 52 4.19 -8.26 -2.02
CA THR A 52 4.01 -8.76 -3.37
C THR A 52 2.72 -8.28 -4.00
N GLY A 53 2.66 -8.34 -5.32
CA GLY A 53 1.50 -8.02 -6.12
C GLY A 53 1.81 -8.18 -7.59
N ILE A 54 0.77 -8.15 -8.40
CA ILE A 54 0.87 -8.25 -9.86
C ILE A 54 0.15 -7.04 -10.46
N GLY A 55 0.71 -6.46 -11.53
CA GLY A 55 0.13 -5.29 -12.17
C GLY A 55 0.19 -4.06 -11.28
N LYS A 56 -0.89 -3.31 -11.21
CA LYS A 56 -0.94 -2.08 -10.38
C LYS A 56 -0.72 -2.36 -8.90
N PRO A 57 -1.32 -3.41 -8.29
CA PRO A 57 -0.94 -3.81 -6.93
C PRO A 57 0.55 -4.10 -6.77
N GLY A 58 1.21 -4.63 -7.80
CA GLY A 58 2.66 -4.82 -7.80
C GLY A 58 3.43 -3.52 -7.68
N HIS A 59 3.03 -2.49 -8.42
CA HIS A 59 3.65 -1.17 -8.34
C HIS A 59 3.44 -0.52 -6.97
N VAL A 60 2.26 -0.67 -6.39
CA VAL A 60 1.98 -0.20 -5.03
C VAL A 60 2.86 -0.95 -4.03
N SER A 61 3.05 -2.25 -4.22
CA SER A 61 3.89 -3.07 -3.35
C SER A 61 5.36 -2.66 -3.41
N GLU A 62 5.87 -2.29 -4.59
CA GLU A 62 7.22 -1.74 -4.73
C GLU A 62 7.38 -0.45 -3.95
N TYR A 63 6.41 0.44 -4.06
CA TYR A 63 6.41 1.68 -3.30
C TYR A 63 6.36 1.39 -1.80
N GLY A 64 5.49 0.47 -1.38
CA GLY A 64 5.37 0.06 0.01
C GLY A 64 6.68 -0.51 0.56
N ALA A 65 7.36 -1.36 -0.20
CA ALA A 65 8.65 -1.92 0.20
C ALA A 65 9.71 -0.84 0.36
N SER A 66 9.75 0.10 -0.57
CA SER A 66 10.67 1.23 -0.50
C SER A 66 10.40 2.10 0.72
N LEU A 67 9.14 2.40 0.98
CA LEU A 67 8.74 3.25 2.10
C LEU A 67 9.05 2.58 3.44
N LEU A 68 8.73 1.31 3.60
CA LEU A 68 9.02 0.56 4.83
C LEU A 68 10.52 0.47 5.07
N SER A 69 11.30 0.18 4.02
CA SER A 69 12.76 0.12 4.14
C SER A 69 13.36 1.44 4.56
N SER A 70 12.86 2.56 4.01
CA SER A 70 13.37 3.89 4.35
C SER A 70 12.98 4.34 5.76
N THR A 71 11.97 3.74 6.35
CA THR A 71 11.50 4.08 7.70
C THR A 71 11.93 3.07 8.76
N GLY A 72 12.89 2.21 8.44
CA GLY A 72 13.53 1.33 9.43
C GLY A 72 13.08 -0.12 9.42
N THR A 73 12.22 -0.52 8.49
CA THR A 73 11.77 -1.91 8.35
C THR A 73 12.20 -2.45 7.01
N PRO A 74 13.37 -3.11 6.91
CA PRO A 74 13.83 -3.67 5.64
C PRO A 74 12.79 -4.60 5.04
N THR A 75 12.33 -4.26 3.85
CA THR A 75 11.23 -4.96 3.18
C THR A 75 11.61 -5.17 1.72
N TYR A 76 11.31 -6.33 1.21
CA TYR A 76 11.68 -6.75 -0.13
C TYR A 76 10.43 -6.90 -0.98
N PHE A 77 10.48 -6.33 -2.18
CA PHE A 77 9.42 -6.57 -3.13
C PHE A 77 9.65 -7.89 -3.85
N LEU A 78 8.60 -8.72 -3.91
CA LEU A 78 8.59 -9.96 -4.67
C LEU A 78 7.48 -9.87 -5.71
N HIS A 79 7.83 -9.83 -6.99
CA HIS A 79 6.83 -9.83 -8.05
C HIS A 79 6.04 -11.15 -8.01
N GLY A 80 4.71 -11.07 -8.10
CA GLY A 80 3.86 -12.25 -7.98
C GLY A 80 4.19 -13.34 -9.00
N THR A 81 4.54 -12.96 -10.23
CA THR A 81 4.95 -13.90 -11.26
C THR A 81 6.24 -14.63 -10.88
N GLU A 82 7.20 -13.92 -10.32
CA GLU A 82 8.45 -14.52 -9.86
C GLU A 82 8.23 -15.50 -8.71
N ALA A 83 7.29 -15.20 -7.82
CA ALA A 83 6.95 -16.10 -6.73
C ALA A 83 6.42 -17.45 -7.27
N VAL A 84 5.62 -17.41 -8.32
CA VAL A 84 5.08 -18.62 -8.97
C VAL A 84 6.20 -19.44 -9.61
N HIS A 85 7.22 -18.80 -10.15
CA HIS A 85 8.35 -19.46 -10.80
C HIS A 85 9.48 -19.83 -9.85
N GLY A 86 9.31 -19.62 -8.56
CA GLY A 86 10.29 -20.05 -7.57
C GLY A 86 11.53 -19.20 -7.49
N SER A 87 11.39 -17.96 -7.85
CA SER A 87 12.48 -17.00 -7.81
C SER A 87 12.87 -16.60 -6.38
#